data_4bedf32ff9d3856459a6397c588c1f00
#
_entry.id   4bedf32ff9d3856459a6397c588c1f00
#
_cell.length_a   1.000
_cell.length_b   1.000
_cell.length_c   1.000
_cell.angle_alpha   90.00
_cell.angle_beta   90.00
_cell.angle_gamma   90.00
#
_symmetry.space_group_name_H-M   'P 1'
#
loop_
_entity.id
_entity.type
_entity.pdbx_description
1 polymer ?
#
loop_
_entity_poly.entity_id
_entity_poly.type
_entity_poly.pdbx_seq_one_letter_code
_entity_poly.pdbx_strand_id
1 'polypeptide(L)'
;VRAALPGKPIAVLEAGWATIADEFAARASEANQVRYYDELDALGRERNITMFFFEAFDEPWKGDPARPNGAEKHWGIFNVDRSPKLVMKR
;
A
#
# COMPACT_ATOMS: atom_id res chain seq x y z
N VAL A 1 6.58 3.95 19.22
CA VAL A 1 6.89 5.35 18.86
C VAL A 1 6.14 6.33 19.80
N ARG A 2 4.83 6.14 19.91
CA ARG A 2 4.01 7.07 20.71
C ARG A 2 4.44 7.12 22.18
N ALA A 3 4.81 5.98 22.75
CA ALA A 3 5.26 5.91 24.13
C ALA A 3 6.60 6.63 24.35
N ALA A 4 7.46 6.65 23.33
CA ALA A 4 8.75 7.34 23.38
C ALA A 4 8.64 8.85 23.12
N LEU A 5 7.54 9.27 22.45
CA LEU A 5 7.31 10.67 22.05
C LEU A 5 5.91 11.13 22.50
N PRO A 6 5.65 11.18 23.81
CA PRO A 6 4.32 11.53 24.29
C PRO A 6 3.94 12.96 23.90
N GLY A 7 2.68 13.13 23.48
CA GLY A 7 2.16 14.43 23.07
C GLY A 7 2.56 14.90 21.68
N LYS A 8 3.36 14.12 20.95
CA LYS A 8 3.73 14.46 19.57
C LYS A 8 2.75 13.86 18.59
N PRO A 9 2.34 14.60 17.54
CA PRO A 9 1.56 14.02 16.47
C PRO A 9 2.41 12.99 15.70
N ILE A 10 1.77 11.92 15.23
CA ILE A 10 2.44 10.85 14.50
C ILE A 10 1.83 10.76 13.11
N ALA A 11 2.69 10.63 12.10
CA ALA A 11 2.30 10.34 10.74
C ALA A 11 3.11 9.16 10.21
N VAL A 12 2.44 8.23 9.53
CA VAL A 12 3.08 7.15 8.78
C VAL A 12 3.17 7.62 7.34
N LEU A 13 4.38 7.85 6.85
CA LEU A 13 4.59 8.51 5.55
C LEU A 13 4.51 7.57 4.36
N GLU A 14 4.68 6.27 4.59
CA GLU A 14 4.52 5.26 3.53
C GLU A 14 3.91 4.01 4.14
N ALA A 15 2.79 3.57 3.57
CA ALA A 15 2.14 2.32 3.93
C ALA A 15 1.38 1.81 2.73
N GLY A 16 1.61 0.55 2.35
CA GLY A 16 0.98 0.01 1.16
C GLY A 16 1.02 -1.52 1.11
N TRP A 17 0.43 -2.06 0.06
CA TRP A 17 0.35 -3.50 -0.18
C TRP A 17 0.46 -3.78 -1.67
N ALA A 18 1.44 -4.58 -2.06
CA ALA A 18 1.62 -4.97 -3.46
C ALA A 18 0.51 -5.92 -3.89
N THR A 19 -0.06 -5.70 -5.08
CA THR A 19 -1.12 -6.55 -5.63
C THR A 19 -0.59 -7.75 -6.40
N ILE A 20 0.65 -7.66 -6.88
CA ILE A 20 1.41 -8.76 -7.51
C ILE A 20 2.81 -8.71 -6.93
N ALA A 21 3.34 -9.84 -6.50
CA ALA A 21 4.70 -9.90 -5.99
C ALA A 21 5.18 -11.34 -5.93
N ASP A 22 6.18 -11.68 -6.73
CA ASP A 22 6.83 -13.00 -6.65
C ASP A 22 7.37 -13.25 -5.25
N GLU A 23 7.88 -12.19 -4.60
CA GLU A 23 8.47 -12.25 -3.25
C GLU A 23 7.46 -12.64 -2.18
N PHE A 24 6.19 -12.36 -2.39
CA PHE A 24 5.13 -12.57 -1.39
C PHE A 24 4.09 -13.60 -1.79
N ALA A 25 4.23 -14.17 -2.98
CA ALA A 25 3.36 -15.23 -3.50
C ALA A 25 1.87 -14.85 -3.36
N ALA A 26 1.05 -15.74 -2.79
CA ALA A 26 -0.40 -15.54 -2.70
C ALA A 26 -0.82 -14.40 -1.76
N ARG A 27 0.07 -13.86 -0.94
CA ARG A 27 -0.25 -12.70 -0.10
C ARG A 27 -0.42 -11.43 -0.92
N ALA A 28 0.25 -11.34 -2.07
CA ALA A 28 0.07 -10.22 -2.99
C ALA A 28 -1.21 -10.45 -3.79
N SER A 29 -2.24 -9.64 -3.55
CA SER A 29 -3.49 -9.68 -4.28
C SER A 29 -4.26 -8.37 -4.10
N GLU A 30 -5.16 -8.08 -5.04
CA GLU A 30 -6.04 -6.91 -4.88
C GLU A 30 -6.97 -7.07 -3.68
N ALA A 31 -7.45 -8.27 -3.40
CA ALA A 31 -8.32 -8.53 -2.24
C ALA A 31 -7.58 -8.24 -0.92
N ASN A 32 -6.33 -8.65 -0.81
CA ASN A 32 -5.53 -8.37 0.38
C ASN A 32 -5.13 -6.89 0.47
N GLN A 33 -4.95 -6.22 -0.65
CA GLN A 33 -4.74 -4.77 -0.66
C GLN A 33 -5.95 -4.03 -0.08
N VAL A 34 -7.16 -4.41 -0.46
CA VAL A 34 -8.40 -3.85 0.12
C VAL A 34 -8.42 -4.03 1.63
N ARG A 35 -8.18 -5.26 2.08
CA ARG A 35 -8.17 -5.58 3.51
C ARG A 35 -7.13 -4.76 4.25
N TYR A 36 -5.92 -4.67 3.70
CA TYR A 36 -4.84 -3.91 4.31
C TYR A 36 -5.20 -2.44 4.48
N TYR A 37 -5.72 -1.80 3.43
CA TYR A 37 -6.09 -0.40 3.49
C TYR A 37 -7.25 -0.14 4.45
N ASP A 38 -8.25 -1.03 4.50
CA ASP A 38 -9.36 -0.90 5.44
C ASP A 38 -8.88 -0.98 6.89
N GLU A 39 -8.04 -1.96 7.19
CA GLU A 39 -7.50 -2.15 8.54
C GLU A 39 -6.59 -0.98 8.93
N LEU A 40 -5.78 -0.50 8.00
CA LEU A 40 -4.87 0.62 8.25
C LEU A 40 -5.62 1.94 8.46
N ASP A 41 -6.65 2.19 7.66
CA ASP A 41 -7.50 3.38 7.82
C ASP A 41 -8.20 3.37 9.19
N ALA A 42 -8.77 2.23 9.57
CA ALA A 42 -9.43 2.07 10.87
C ALA A 42 -8.43 2.31 12.02
N LEU A 43 -7.23 1.75 11.92
CA LEU A 43 -6.19 1.94 12.93
C LEU A 43 -5.77 3.42 13.03
N GLY A 44 -5.59 4.08 11.90
CA GLY A 44 -5.21 5.48 11.85
C GLY A 44 -6.26 6.37 12.52
N ARG A 45 -7.53 6.12 12.25
CA ARG A 45 -8.64 6.84 12.88
C ARG A 45 -8.71 6.57 14.38
N GLU A 46 -8.63 5.32 14.79
CA GLU A 46 -8.67 4.91 16.19
C GLU A 46 -7.54 5.51 17.01
N ARG A 47 -6.33 5.54 16.45
CA ARG A 47 -5.11 5.98 17.13
C ARG A 47 -4.76 7.44 16.85
N ASN A 48 -5.57 8.13 16.06
CA ASN A 48 -5.29 9.50 15.62
C ASN A 48 -3.90 9.62 15.00
N ILE A 49 -3.63 8.75 14.01
CA ILE A 49 -2.39 8.73 13.24
C ILE A 49 -2.72 9.05 11.79
N THR A 50 -2.02 10.03 11.23
CA THR A 50 -2.15 10.33 9.80
C THR A 50 -1.42 9.27 8.98
N MET A 51 -2.10 8.70 7.99
CA MET A 51 -1.56 7.66 7.12
C MET A 51 -1.43 8.20 5.69
N PHE A 52 -0.27 7.99 5.09
CA PHE A 52 -0.04 8.27 3.67
C PHE A 52 0.15 6.93 2.96
N PHE A 53 -0.80 6.60 2.09
CA PHE A 53 -0.77 5.32 1.39
C PHE A 53 0.21 5.37 0.22
N PHE A 54 1.00 4.35 0.11
CA PHE A 54 1.93 4.17 -0.98
C PHE A 54 1.44 3.02 -1.86
N GLU A 55 1.06 3.22 -3.12
CA GLU A 55 1.18 4.48 -3.87
C GLU A 55 0.00 4.63 -4.83
N ALA A 56 -0.06 5.74 -5.58
CA ALA A 56 -1.19 5.99 -6.48
C ALA A 56 -1.21 5.02 -7.66
N PHE A 57 -0.10 4.90 -8.38
CA PHE A 57 -0.04 4.13 -9.63
C PHE A 57 1.05 3.07 -9.59
N ASP A 58 0.81 1.95 -10.28
CA ASP A 58 1.87 1.00 -10.54
C ASP A 58 2.99 1.67 -11.36
N GLU A 59 4.23 1.28 -11.08
CA GLU A 59 5.41 1.86 -11.71
C GLU A 59 6.29 0.76 -12.31
N PRO A 60 6.02 0.36 -13.58
CA PRO A 60 6.70 -0.78 -14.19
C PRO A 60 8.21 -0.61 -14.39
N TRP A 61 8.70 0.63 -14.27
CA TRP A 61 10.14 0.92 -14.36
C TRP A 61 10.90 0.68 -13.05
N LYS A 62 10.20 0.41 -11.95
CA LYS A 62 10.84 0.17 -10.65
C LYS A 62 11.35 -1.26 -10.50
N GLY A 63 12.38 -1.41 -9.69
CA GLY A 63 12.94 -2.71 -9.36
C GLY A 63 13.70 -3.33 -10.52
N ASP A 64 13.81 -4.67 -10.51
CA ASP A 64 14.57 -5.41 -11.51
C ASP A 64 13.79 -5.46 -12.84
N PRO A 65 14.37 -4.95 -13.95
CA PRO A 65 13.70 -5.00 -15.25
C PRO A 65 13.45 -6.43 -15.76
N ALA A 66 14.19 -7.42 -15.26
CA ALA A 66 14.00 -8.82 -15.63
C ALA A 66 12.87 -9.49 -14.83
N ARG A 67 12.25 -8.80 -13.89
CA ARG A 67 11.21 -9.35 -13.01
C ARG A 67 9.90 -8.56 -13.11
N PRO A 68 9.08 -8.82 -14.15
CA PRO A 68 7.85 -8.06 -14.36
C PRO A 68 6.83 -8.19 -13.22
N ASN A 69 6.91 -9.29 -12.45
CA ASN A 69 6.05 -9.52 -11.30
C ASN A 69 6.75 -9.25 -9.95
N GLY A 70 7.82 -8.46 -9.96
CA GLY A 70 8.45 -8.02 -8.72
C GLY A 70 7.58 -7.00 -7.99
N ALA A 71 7.58 -7.07 -6.66
CA ALA A 71 6.70 -6.26 -5.80
C ALA A 71 6.79 -4.76 -6.09
N GLU A 72 7.98 -4.24 -6.37
CA GLU A 72 8.21 -2.80 -6.54
C GLU A 72 7.39 -2.18 -7.67
N LYS A 73 6.91 -2.98 -8.61
CA LYS A 73 6.14 -2.52 -9.76
C LYS A 73 4.64 -2.45 -9.52
N HIS A 74 4.15 -2.95 -8.37
CA HIS A 74 2.73 -3.26 -8.19
C HIS A 74 2.13 -2.72 -6.89
N TRP A 75 2.64 -1.60 -6.38
CA TRP A 75 2.15 -0.97 -5.15
C TRP A 75 0.96 -0.04 -5.35
N GLY A 76 0.61 0.26 -6.60
CA GLY A 76 -0.43 1.24 -6.90
C GLY A 76 -1.83 0.82 -6.48
N ILE A 77 -2.69 1.79 -6.19
CA ILE A 77 -4.13 1.59 -6.07
C ILE A 77 -4.83 1.73 -7.43
N PHE A 78 -4.10 2.26 -8.41
CA PHE A 78 -4.47 2.27 -9.83
C PHE A 78 -3.41 1.53 -10.65
N ASN A 79 -3.84 0.94 -11.74
CA ASN A 79 -2.94 0.34 -12.73
C ASN A 79 -2.18 1.42 -13.51
N VAL A 80 -1.19 0.98 -14.31
CA VAL A 80 -0.37 1.90 -15.13
C VAL A 80 -1.23 2.76 -16.06
N ASP A 81 -2.28 2.18 -16.62
CA ASP A 81 -3.21 2.86 -17.53
C ASP A 81 -4.25 3.74 -16.81
N ARG A 82 -4.13 3.91 -15.51
CA ARG A 82 -5.02 4.69 -14.63
C ARG A 82 -6.35 3.99 -14.31
N SER A 83 -6.56 2.77 -14.78
CA SER A 83 -7.76 2.02 -14.38
C SER A 83 -7.67 1.68 -12.88
N PRO A 84 -8.79 1.77 -12.14
CA PRO A 84 -8.78 1.50 -10.71
C PRO A 84 -8.64 0.00 -10.41
N LYS A 85 -7.86 -0.31 -9.40
CA LYS A 85 -7.87 -1.63 -8.80
C LYS A 85 -9.07 -1.77 -7.86
N LEU A 86 -9.27 -2.98 -7.34
CA LEU A 86 -10.43 -3.29 -6.51
C LEU A 86 -10.61 -2.32 -5.33
N VAL A 87 -9.51 -1.90 -4.71
CA VAL A 87 -9.54 -0.98 -3.56
C VAL A 87 -10.22 0.36 -3.90
N MET A 88 -10.18 0.78 -5.15
CA MET A 88 -10.78 2.03 -5.61
C MET A 88 -12.17 1.85 -6.23
N LYS A 89 -12.66 0.63 -6.32
CA LYS A 89 -13.97 0.33 -6.93
C LYS A 89 -15.10 0.17 -5.92
N ARG A 90 -14.80 0.15 -4.66
CA ARG A 90 -15.78 -0.10 -3.59
C ARG A 90 -16.34 1.17 -2.95
#